data_9619febb5bbf08a34be163d79db737ff
#
_entry.id   9619febb5bbf08a34be163d79db737ff
#
_cell.length_a   1.000
_cell.length_b   1.000
_cell.length_c   1.000
_cell.angle_alpha   90.00
_cell.angle_beta   90.00
_cell.angle_gamma   90.00
#
_symmetry.space_group_name_H-M   'P 1'
#
loop_
_entity.id
_entity.type
_entity.pdbx_description
1 polymer ?
#
loop_
_entity_poly.entity_id
_entity_poly.type
_entity_poly.pdbx_seq_one_letter_code
_entity_poly.pdbx_strand_id
1 'polypeptide(L)'
;MTRTKTLRFLTVAASGALLAACAVGPQAPAADLPVAGTGAFVGSASTTVSTAQARDDWWRLYDDPTLDGLIRQAFAENNELEAAFANLRAVRASLSEARVGRFPTTTTSAQAQRSRASAATSSVLEADGKAPEIDTYDVGLSASYEVDLFGRVESTIRAARADARAAEAALATVQVSVAAETARAYADACSANAQIAVAERTLGLQRNTAQLTQTLLDGGAGTGLDVASARAALDAMFAQMA
;
A
#
# COMPACT_ATOMS: atom_id res chain seq x y z
N MET A 1 -15.17 20.36 64.81
CA MET A 1 -14.81 19.12 64.09
C MET A 1 -15.04 19.15 62.57
N THR A 2 -15.58 20.19 61.96
CA THR A 2 -15.87 20.28 60.52
C THR A 2 -14.75 20.86 59.68
N ARG A 3 -13.89 21.73 60.19
CA ARG A 3 -12.78 22.35 59.40
C ARG A 3 -11.65 21.38 59.02
N THR A 4 -11.37 20.39 59.81
CA THR A 4 -10.31 19.38 59.49
C THR A 4 -10.72 18.37 58.42
N LYS A 5 -11.99 18.09 58.26
CA LYS A 5 -12.53 17.19 57.21
C LYS A 5 -12.50 17.86 55.82
N THR A 6 -12.89 19.13 55.77
CA THR A 6 -12.82 19.91 54.49
C THR A 6 -11.39 20.09 53.98
N LEU A 7 -10.42 20.30 54.87
CA LEU A 7 -9.03 20.46 54.50
C LEU A 7 -8.44 19.17 53.93
N ARG A 8 -8.81 18.01 54.49
CA ARG A 8 -8.38 16.69 53.99
C ARG A 8 -9.01 16.35 52.64
N PHE A 9 -10.24 16.74 52.39
CA PHE A 9 -10.88 16.58 51.06
C PHE A 9 -10.24 17.47 50.00
N LEU A 10 -9.86 18.71 50.34
CA LEU A 10 -9.17 19.62 49.42
C LEU A 10 -7.76 19.11 49.05
N THR A 11 -7.00 18.55 50.02
CA THR A 11 -5.68 17.99 49.74
C THR A 11 -5.73 16.74 48.86
N VAL A 12 -6.70 15.85 49.05
CA VAL A 12 -6.89 14.66 48.20
C VAL A 12 -7.35 15.06 46.78
N ALA A 13 -8.23 16.05 46.66
CA ALA A 13 -8.66 16.56 45.36
C ALA A 13 -7.53 17.27 44.62
N ALA A 14 -6.69 18.06 45.29
CA ALA A 14 -5.53 18.71 44.71
C ALA A 14 -4.46 17.71 44.25
N SER A 15 -4.22 16.63 45.02
CA SER A 15 -3.30 15.56 44.64
C SER A 15 -3.81 14.78 43.42
N GLY A 16 -5.13 14.57 43.28
CA GLY A 16 -5.74 13.93 42.11
C GLY A 16 -5.63 14.80 40.85
N ALA A 17 -5.75 16.12 40.98
CA ALA A 17 -5.61 17.06 39.84
C ALA A 17 -4.14 17.14 39.33
N LEU A 18 -3.16 17.02 40.23
CA LEU A 18 -1.74 17.00 39.87
C LEU A 18 -1.34 15.71 39.12
N LEU A 19 -1.95 14.58 39.43
CA LEU A 19 -1.75 13.32 38.73
C LEU A 19 -2.38 13.31 37.34
N ALA A 20 -3.48 14.01 37.12
CA ALA A 20 -4.11 14.13 35.80
C ALA A 20 -3.32 15.02 34.82
N ALA A 21 -2.46 15.92 35.32
CA ALA A 21 -1.60 16.79 34.51
C ALA A 21 -0.39 16.05 33.89
N CYS A 22 -0.07 14.84 34.35
CA CYS A 22 1.07 14.05 33.86
C CYS A 22 0.76 13.16 32.65
N ALA A 23 -0.47 13.13 32.15
CA ALA A 23 -0.82 12.43 30.90
C ALA A 23 -0.48 13.30 29.67
N VAL A 24 0.79 13.73 29.56
CA VAL A 24 1.28 14.61 28.50
C VAL A 24 1.88 13.78 27.38
N GLY A 25 1.02 13.25 26.49
CA GLY A 25 1.47 12.89 25.16
C GLY A 25 0.96 13.96 24.17
N PRO A 26 1.72 14.34 23.14
CA PRO A 26 1.20 15.21 22.10
C PRO A 26 -0.01 14.52 21.46
N GLN A 27 -1.18 15.17 21.51
CA GLN A 27 -2.30 14.74 20.69
C GLN A 27 -1.91 15.00 19.24
N ALA A 28 -2.00 13.99 18.38
CA ALA A 28 -1.85 14.21 16.96
C ALA A 28 -2.84 15.33 16.57
N PRO A 29 -2.38 16.41 15.91
CA PRO A 29 -3.29 17.42 15.42
C PRO A 29 -4.33 16.72 14.54
N ALA A 30 -5.61 17.10 14.68
CA ALA A 30 -6.61 16.70 13.72
C ALA A 30 -6.10 17.09 12.33
N ALA A 31 -6.14 16.16 11.39
CA ALA A 31 -5.79 16.45 10.01
C ALA A 31 -6.95 17.28 9.39
N ASP A 32 -7.12 18.50 9.90
CA ASP A 32 -8.05 19.46 9.33
C ASP A 32 -7.47 19.92 7.99
N LEU A 33 -8.13 19.53 6.90
CA LEU A 33 -7.82 20.09 5.60
C LEU A 33 -7.97 21.62 5.67
N PRO A 34 -7.05 22.39 5.06
CA PRO A 34 -7.20 23.84 4.98
C PRO A 34 -8.60 24.18 4.47
N VAL A 35 -9.24 25.18 5.07
CA VAL A 35 -10.60 25.62 4.66
C VAL A 35 -10.69 25.89 3.15
N ALA A 36 -9.58 26.35 2.53
CA ALA A 36 -9.45 26.52 1.09
C ALA A 36 -9.57 25.19 0.30
N GLY A 37 -9.28 24.04 0.92
CA GLY A 37 -9.42 22.70 0.31
C GLY A 37 -10.79 22.09 0.47
N THR A 38 -11.70 22.71 1.25
CA THR A 38 -13.06 22.21 1.49
C THR A 38 -14.12 22.92 0.66
N GLY A 39 -13.74 23.94 -0.13
CA GLY A 39 -14.67 24.66 -1.02
C GLY A 39 -15.13 23.80 -2.20
N ALA A 40 -16.29 24.18 -2.77
CA ALA A 40 -16.80 23.53 -3.97
C ALA A 40 -15.80 23.69 -5.14
N PHE A 41 -15.59 22.63 -5.92
CA PHE A 41 -14.78 22.70 -7.12
C PHE A 41 -15.35 23.72 -8.12
N VAL A 42 -14.47 24.45 -8.82
CA VAL A 42 -14.88 25.49 -9.79
C VAL A 42 -15.85 24.94 -10.84
N GLY A 43 -15.72 23.66 -11.23
CA GLY A 43 -16.61 22.99 -12.17
C GLY A 43 -17.88 22.40 -11.58
N SER A 44 -18.10 22.46 -10.27
CA SER A 44 -19.25 21.80 -9.58
C SER A 44 -20.63 22.34 -9.99
N ALA A 45 -20.67 23.55 -10.58
CA ALA A 45 -21.89 24.15 -11.14
C ALA A 45 -22.26 23.58 -12.52
N SER A 46 -21.39 22.84 -13.17
CA SER A 46 -21.67 22.22 -14.46
C SER A 46 -22.57 21.00 -14.31
N THR A 47 -23.58 20.87 -15.17
CA THR A 47 -24.48 19.70 -15.21
C THR A 47 -23.77 18.40 -15.59
N THR A 48 -22.56 18.50 -16.12
CA THR A 48 -21.71 17.35 -16.52
C THR A 48 -20.83 16.82 -15.38
N VAL A 49 -20.76 17.56 -14.26
CA VAL A 49 -19.94 17.18 -13.11
C VAL A 49 -20.85 16.69 -11.98
N SER A 50 -20.65 15.45 -11.56
CA SER A 50 -21.30 14.92 -10.38
C SER A 50 -20.51 15.31 -9.12
N THR A 51 -21.18 15.83 -8.11
CA THR A 51 -20.63 16.07 -6.77
C THR A 51 -20.77 14.87 -5.85
N ALA A 52 -21.33 13.75 -6.34
CA ALA A 52 -21.42 12.51 -5.59
C ALA A 52 -20.01 11.96 -5.33
N GLN A 53 -19.87 11.22 -4.22
CA GLN A 53 -18.62 10.54 -3.90
C GLN A 53 -18.21 9.62 -5.06
N ALA A 54 -16.92 9.65 -5.43
CA ALA A 54 -16.38 8.77 -6.47
C ALA A 54 -16.65 7.30 -6.08
N ARG A 55 -17.06 6.49 -7.05
CA ARG A 55 -17.29 5.06 -6.85
C ARG A 55 -15.97 4.32 -6.89
N ASP A 56 -15.85 3.29 -6.07
CA ASP A 56 -14.66 2.41 -6.07
C ASP A 56 -14.53 1.63 -7.39
N ASP A 57 -15.64 1.41 -8.10
CA ASP A 57 -15.73 0.73 -9.39
C ASP A 57 -15.98 1.70 -10.56
N TRP A 58 -15.28 2.85 -10.54
CA TRP A 58 -15.46 3.95 -11.49
C TRP A 58 -15.35 3.54 -12.98
N TRP A 59 -14.56 2.50 -13.31
CA TRP A 59 -14.41 2.01 -14.68
C TRP A 59 -15.70 1.44 -15.27
N ARG A 60 -16.66 1.03 -14.44
CA ARG A 60 -17.99 0.59 -14.89
C ARG A 60 -18.83 1.69 -15.49
N LEU A 61 -18.43 2.96 -15.35
CA LEU A 61 -19.05 4.08 -16.04
C LEU A 61 -18.87 4.01 -17.58
N TYR A 62 -17.88 3.24 -18.04
CA TYR A 62 -17.68 3.00 -19.48
C TYR A 62 -18.64 1.96 -20.07
N ASP A 63 -19.37 1.23 -19.22
CA ASP A 63 -20.33 0.18 -19.63
C ASP A 63 -19.73 -0.86 -20.58
N ASP A 64 -18.45 -1.20 -20.36
CA ASP A 64 -17.69 -2.15 -21.17
C ASP A 64 -17.36 -3.41 -20.35
N PRO A 65 -18.02 -4.56 -20.67
CA PRO A 65 -17.80 -5.80 -19.94
C PRO A 65 -16.40 -6.39 -20.15
N THR A 66 -15.72 -6.07 -21.25
CA THR A 66 -14.34 -6.49 -21.50
C THR A 66 -13.39 -5.78 -20.55
N LEU A 67 -13.52 -4.46 -20.42
CA LEU A 67 -12.75 -3.68 -19.46
C LEU A 67 -12.97 -4.16 -18.02
N ASP A 68 -14.24 -4.40 -17.64
CA ASP A 68 -14.55 -4.91 -16.29
C ASP A 68 -13.91 -6.30 -16.05
N GLY A 69 -13.87 -7.15 -17.06
CA GLY A 69 -13.18 -8.44 -17.01
C GLY A 69 -11.68 -8.31 -16.82
N LEU A 70 -11.03 -7.44 -17.59
CA LEU A 70 -9.59 -7.20 -17.52
C LEU A 70 -9.16 -6.62 -16.17
N ILE A 71 -9.91 -5.67 -15.63
CA ILE A 71 -9.60 -5.09 -14.31
C ILE A 71 -9.76 -6.12 -13.20
N ARG A 72 -10.79 -6.97 -13.26
CA ARG A 72 -10.93 -8.07 -12.28
C ARG A 72 -9.77 -9.06 -12.35
N GLN A 73 -9.31 -9.39 -13.55
CA GLN A 73 -8.15 -10.26 -13.74
C GLN A 73 -6.88 -9.58 -13.21
N ALA A 74 -6.67 -8.29 -13.53
CA ALA A 74 -5.55 -7.52 -13.02
C ALA A 74 -5.52 -7.52 -11.48
N PHE A 75 -6.67 -7.32 -10.82
CA PHE A 75 -6.74 -7.40 -9.35
C PHE A 75 -6.43 -8.77 -8.77
N ALA A 76 -6.71 -9.83 -9.50
CA ALA A 76 -6.44 -11.19 -9.05
C ALA A 76 -4.97 -11.61 -9.23
N GLU A 77 -4.26 -11.06 -10.21
CA GLU A 77 -2.95 -11.54 -10.65
C GLU A 77 -1.82 -10.50 -10.46
N ASN A 78 -2.13 -9.28 -10.00
CA ASN A 78 -1.14 -8.23 -9.86
C ASN A 78 -0.25 -8.42 -8.62
N ASN A 79 1.05 -8.55 -8.83
CA ASN A 79 2.03 -8.80 -7.77
C ASN A 79 2.22 -7.60 -6.82
N GLU A 80 2.02 -6.36 -7.29
CA GLU A 80 2.12 -5.17 -6.42
C GLU A 80 0.94 -5.13 -5.45
N LEU A 81 -0.23 -5.53 -5.91
CA LEU A 81 -1.42 -5.63 -5.07
C LEU A 81 -1.24 -6.74 -4.01
N GLU A 82 -0.68 -7.89 -4.39
CA GLU A 82 -0.33 -8.97 -3.46
C GLU A 82 0.69 -8.49 -2.40
N ALA A 83 1.74 -7.79 -2.83
CA ALA A 83 2.73 -7.20 -1.93
C ALA A 83 2.11 -6.17 -0.96
N ALA A 84 1.20 -5.32 -1.43
CA ALA A 84 0.49 -4.36 -0.59
C ALA A 84 -0.41 -5.05 0.45
N PHE A 85 -1.10 -6.13 0.07
CA PHE A 85 -1.85 -6.97 0.99
C PHE A 85 -0.96 -7.64 2.04
N ALA A 86 0.20 -8.18 1.62
CA ALA A 86 1.17 -8.79 2.55
C ALA A 86 1.69 -7.76 3.55
N ASN A 87 2.01 -6.54 3.09
CA ASN A 87 2.42 -5.44 3.94
C ASN A 87 1.35 -5.05 4.96
N LEU A 88 0.09 -4.91 4.54
CA LEU A 88 -1.03 -4.63 5.45
C LEU A 88 -1.16 -5.72 6.51
N ARG A 89 -1.01 -6.99 6.15
CA ARG A 89 -1.04 -8.12 7.11
C ARG A 89 0.11 -8.03 8.12
N ALA A 90 1.32 -7.68 7.67
CA ALA A 90 2.49 -7.49 8.54
C ALA A 90 2.26 -6.34 9.53
N VAL A 91 1.78 -5.18 9.07
CA VAL A 91 1.51 -4.02 9.92
C VAL A 91 0.38 -4.32 10.92
N ARG A 92 -0.66 -5.05 10.53
CA ARG A 92 -1.71 -5.52 11.46
C ARG A 92 -1.18 -6.51 12.51
N ALA A 93 -0.21 -7.34 12.16
CA ALA A 93 0.47 -8.21 13.12
C ALA A 93 1.27 -7.38 14.15
N SER A 94 2.01 -6.36 13.69
CA SER A 94 2.72 -5.43 14.59
C SER A 94 1.76 -4.65 15.51
N LEU A 95 0.57 -4.27 15.04
CA LEU A 95 -0.47 -3.71 15.90
C LEU A 95 -0.93 -4.72 16.97
N SER A 96 -1.06 -5.98 16.61
CA SER A 96 -1.43 -7.03 17.55
C SER A 96 -0.33 -7.24 18.62
N GLU A 97 0.94 -7.21 18.20
CA GLU A 97 2.11 -7.25 19.10
C GLU A 97 2.11 -6.05 20.06
N ALA A 98 1.90 -4.83 19.54
CA ALA A 98 1.82 -3.63 20.39
C ALA A 98 0.73 -3.76 21.46
N ARG A 99 -0.40 -4.40 21.17
CA ARG A 99 -1.49 -4.65 22.13
C ARG A 99 -1.13 -5.63 23.23
N VAL A 100 -0.19 -6.57 22.96
CA VAL A 100 0.30 -7.52 23.96
C VAL A 100 1.01 -6.78 25.11
N GLY A 101 1.60 -5.61 24.86
CA GLY A 101 2.19 -4.76 25.90
C GLY A 101 1.25 -4.36 27.05
N ARG A 102 -0.07 -4.55 26.91
CA ARG A 102 -1.06 -4.36 27.98
C ARG A 102 -1.15 -5.53 28.96
N PHE A 103 -0.51 -6.65 28.65
CA PHE A 103 -0.57 -7.86 29.44
C PHE A 103 0.78 -8.19 30.07
N PRO A 104 0.81 -8.95 31.16
CA PRO A 104 2.06 -9.47 31.73
C PRO A 104 2.79 -10.35 30.72
N THR A 105 4.11 -10.16 30.60
CA THR A 105 4.98 -11.05 29.84
C THR A 105 5.46 -12.17 30.78
N THR A 106 5.30 -13.41 30.35
CA THR A 106 5.77 -14.59 31.09
C THR A 106 6.88 -15.26 30.31
N THR A 107 7.95 -15.64 31.05
CA THR A 107 9.08 -16.38 30.48
C THR A 107 9.31 -17.64 31.30
N THR A 108 9.37 -18.77 30.62
CA THR A 108 9.76 -20.04 31.20
C THR A 108 11.17 -20.37 30.74
N SER A 109 12.05 -20.70 31.67
CA SER A 109 13.41 -21.14 31.39
C SER A 109 13.66 -22.52 31.95
N ALA A 110 14.40 -23.35 31.23
CA ALA A 110 14.90 -24.63 31.70
C ALA A 110 16.34 -24.77 31.21
N GLN A 111 17.26 -25.02 32.12
CA GLN A 111 18.68 -25.18 31.85
C GLN A 111 19.20 -26.43 32.50
N ALA A 112 20.00 -27.21 31.78
CA ALA A 112 20.78 -28.31 32.28
C ALA A 112 22.26 -28.03 31.97
N GLN A 113 23.11 -28.05 32.96
CA GLN A 113 24.53 -27.79 32.81
C GLN A 113 25.33 -28.84 33.54
N ARG A 114 26.32 -29.44 32.87
CA ARG A 114 27.36 -30.25 33.50
C ARG A 114 28.66 -29.45 33.48
N SER A 115 29.26 -29.29 34.64
CA SER A 115 30.50 -28.55 34.80
C SER A 115 31.50 -29.30 35.67
N ARG A 116 32.78 -29.14 35.37
CA ARG A 116 33.88 -29.58 36.21
C ARG A 116 34.83 -28.41 36.44
N ALA A 117 35.07 -28.05 37.67
CA ALA A 117 36.03 -27.02 38.02
C ALA A 117 37.48 -27.47 37.70
N SER A 118 38.41 -26.54 37.57
CA SER A 118 39.83 -26.89 37.49
C SER A 118 40.28 -27.47 38.80
N ALA A 119 41.12 -28.58 38.78
CA ALA A 119 41.71 -29.14 39.97
C ALA A 119 42.55 -28.11 40.74
N ALA A 120 43.13 -27.11 40.08
CA ALA A 120 43.89 -26.03 40.69
C ALA A 120 43.04 -25.03 41.50
N THR A 121 41.74 -24.96 41.23
CA THR A 121 40.81 -24.02 41.89
C THR A 121 39.76 -24.72 42.77
N SER A 122 39.70 -26.05 42.72
CA SER A 122 38.77 -26.83 43.52
C SER A 122 39.33 -27.09 44.91
N SER A 123 38.51 -26.82 45.91
CA SER A 123 38.84 -27.18 47.32
C SER A 123 38.60 -28.66 47.65
N VAL A 124 37.94 -29.40 46.80
CA VAL A 124 37.63 -30.82 46.90
C VAL A 124 38.10 -31.52 45.64
N LEU A 125 38.93 -32.52 45.77
CA LEU A 125 39.41 -33.40 44.71
C LEU A 125 38.96 -34.84 44.99
N GLU A 126 38.59 -35.56 43.91
CA GLU A 126 38.36 -37.00 43.97
C GLU A 126 39.65 -37.78 44.13
N ALA A 127 39.58 -39.07 44.35
CA ALA A 127 40.77 -39.92 44.58
C ALA A 127 41.73 -39.98 43.39
N ASP A 128 41.27 -39.61 42.20
CA ASP A 128 42.05 -39.48 40.93
C ASP A 128 42.66 -38.11 40.76
N GLY A 129 42.56 -37.21 41.73
CA GLY A 129 43.08 -35.83 41.67
C GLY A 129 42.31 -34.84 40.82
N LYS A 130 41.11 -35.21 40.36
CA LYS A 130 40.24 -34.33 39.58
C LYS A 130 39.18 -33.69 40.46
N ALA A 131 38.69 -32.52 40.08
CA ALA A 131 37.51 -31.92 40.67
C ALA A 131 36.24 -32.71 40.25
N PRO A 132 35.27 -32.87 41.16
CA PRO A 132 34.01 -33.57 40.86
C PRO A 132 33.25 -32.88 39.70
N GLU A 133 32.55 -33.69 38.95
CA GLU A 133 31.55 -33.20 38.00
C GLU A 133 30.27 -32.85 38.74
N ILE A 134 29.72 -31.70 38.41
CA ILE A 134 28.47 -31.21 39.00
C ILE A 134 27.45 -31.04 37.86
N ASP A 135 26.31 -31.71 38.00
CA ASP A 135 25.13 -31.52 37.18
C ASP A 135 24.19 -30.53 37.87
N THR A 136 23.91 -29.43 37.20
CA THR A 136 22.96 -28.41 37.69
C THR A 136 21.76 -28.35 36.78
N TYR A 137 20.58 -28.38 37.36
CA TYR A 137 19.31 -28.27 36.67
C TYR A 137 18.55 -27.09 37.25
N ASP A 138 18.25 -26.12 36.39
CA ASP A 138 17.48 -24.93 36.75
C ASP A 138 16.18 -24.90 35.97
N VAL A 139 15.07 -24.69 36.64
CA VAL A 139 13.78 -24.45 36.05
C VAL A 139 13.20 -23.17 36.64
N GLY A 140 12.88 -22.22 35.82
CA GLY A 140 12.37 -20.92 36.26
C GLY A 140 11.09 -20.52 35.53
N LEU A 141 10.21 -19.81 36.21
CA LEU A 141 9.08 -19.09 35.69
C LEU A 141 9.16 -17.65 36.18
N SER A 142 9.21 -16.70 35.28
CA SER A 142 9.17 -15.28 35.61
C SER A 142 7.98 -14.60 34.92
N ALA A 143 7.39 -13.61 35.60
CA ALA A 143 6.35 -12.76 35.06
C ALA A 143 6.73 -11.30 35.29
N SER A 144 6.61 -10.49 34.26
CA SER A 144 6.88 -9.04 34.30
C SER A 144 5.69 -8.29 33.78
N TYR A 145 5.29 -7.23 34.47
CA TYR A 145 4.17 -6.36 34.04
C TYR A 145 4.55 -4.89 34.20
N GLU A 146 4.34 -4.10 33.17
CA GLU A 146 4.52 -2.66 33.19
C GLU A 146 3.17 -1.97 33.41
N VAL A 147 3.03 -1.26 34.52
CA VAL A 147 1.86 -0.45 34.81
C VAL A 147 1.97 0.86 34.01
N ASP A 148 1.08 1.08 33.03
CA ASP A 148 1.14 2.22 32.13
C ASP A 148 0.58 3.50 32.75
N LEU A 149 1.29 4.05 33.76
CA LEU A 149 0.88 5.27 34.48
C LEU A 149 0.96 6.53 33.63
N PHE A 150 1.82 6.55 32.62
CA PHE A 150 2.10 7.72 31.77
C PHE A 150 1.65 7.55 30.34
N GLY A 151 0.96 6.46 30.01
CA GLY A 151 0.39 6.24 28.68
C GLY A 151 1.41 5.87 27.60
N ARG A 152 2.60 5.32 27.98
CA ARG A 152 3.62 4.85 27.03
C ARG A 152 3.09 3.71 26.17
N VAL A 153 2.53 2.67 26.79
CA VAL A 153 1.96 1.51 26.07
C VAL A 153 0.79 1.94 25.21
N GLU A 154 -0.12 2.78 25.75
CA GLU A 154 -1.26 3.29 24.99
C GLU A 154 -0.82 4.14 23.78
N SER A 155 0.23 4.94 23.94
CA SER A 155 0.80 5.75 22.84
C SER A 155 1.41 4.86 21.76
N THR A 156 2.10 3.78 22.13
CA THR A 156 2.62 2.78 21.19
C THR A 156 1.50 2.10 20.40
N ILE A 157 0.41 1.73 21.07
CA ILE A 157 -0.76 1.13 20.40
C ILE A 157 -1.44 2.12 19.46
N ARG A 158 -1.53 3.40 19.85
CA ARG A 158 -2.09 4.45 18.97
C ARG A 158 -1.24 4.66 17.73
N ALA A 159 0.09 4.68 17.87
CA ALA A 159 1.00 4.75 16.74
C ALA A 159 0.82 3.56 15.79
N ALA A 160 0.90 2.33 16.31
CA ALA A 160 0.70 1.12 15.51
C ALA A 160 -0.68 1.04 14.83
N ARG A 161 -1.72 1.62 15.46
CA ARG A 161 -3.04 1.74 14.85
C ARG A 161 -3.06 2.75 13.70
N ALA A 162 -2.32 3.85 13.82
CA ALA A 162 -2.17 4.83 12.75
C ALA A 162 -1.41 4.22 11.57
N ASP A 163 -0.35 3.45 11.83
CA ASP A 163 0.40 2.73 10.80
C ASP A 163 -0.47 1.72 10.05
N ALA A 164 -1.34 0.98 10.76
CA ALA A 164 -2.27 0.06 10.12
C ALA A 164 -3.27 0.79 9.19
N ARG A 165 -3.77 1.96 9.59
CA ARG A 165 -4.64 2.78 8.74
C ARG A 165 -3.89 3.35 7.54
N ALA A 166 -2.63 3.74 7.71
CA ALA A 166 -1.79 4.18 6.60
C ALA A 166 -1.54 3.07 5.59
N ALA A 167 -1.29 1.84 6.05
CA ALA A 167 -1.15 0.67 5.17
C ALA A 167 -2.46 0.30 4.45
N GLU A 168 -3.63 0.48 5.09
CA GLU A 168 -4.93 0.33 4.43
C GLU A 168 -5.15 1.34 3.31
N ALA A 169 -4.79 2.61 3.56
CA ALA A 169 -4.87 3.66 2.54
C ALA A 169 -3.87 3.44 1.40
N ALA A 170 -2.66 2.94 1.71
CA ALA A 170 -1.67 2.58 0.69
C ALA A 170 -2.17 1.46 -0.21
N LEU A 171 -2.79 0.41 0.36
CA LEU A 171 -3.43 -0.66 -0.42
C LEU A 171 -4.51 -0.11 -1.35
N ALA A 172 -5.39 0.77 -0.87
CA ALA A 172 -6.42 1.40 -1.70
C ALA A 172 -5.81 2.23 -2.84
N THR A 173 -4.69 2.90 -2.60
CA THR A 173 -3.95 3.63 -3.64
C THR A 173 -3.44 2.69 -4.73
N VAL A 174 -2.85 1.56 -4.36
CA VAL A 174 -2.39 0.54 -5.34
C VAL A 174 -3.57 0.00 -6.16
N GLN A 175 -4.72 -0.26 -5.53
CA GLN A 175 -5.93 -0.71 -6.25
C GLN A 175 -6.37 0.31 -7.31
N VAL A 176 -6.41 1.59 -6.96
CA VAL A 176 -6.76 2.66 -7.91
C VAL A 176 -5.76 2.73 -9.05
N SER A 177 -4.46 2.65 -8.76
CA SER A 177 -3.40 2.69 -9.78
C SER A 177 -3.51 1.51 -10.75
N VAL A 178 -3.66 0.28 -10.24
CA VAL A 178 -3.81 -0.92 -11.08
C VAL A 178 -5.04 -0.82 -11.98
N ALA A 179 -6.18 -0.36 -11.45
CA ALA A 179 -7.38 -0.15 -12.25
C ALA A 179 -7.17 0.92 -13.34
N ALA A 180 -6.52 2.04 -13.00
CA ALA A 180 -6.29 3.13 -13.93
C ALA A 180 -5.30 2.74 -15.05
N GLU A 181 -4.23 2.05 -14.72
CA GLU A 181 -3.24 1.57 -15.69
C GLU A 181 -3.84 0.52 -16.63
N THR A 182 -4.64 -0.40 -16.11
CA THR A 182 -5.35 -1.40 -16.92
C THR A 182 -6.34 -0.73 -17.87
N ALA A 183 -7.13 0.23 -17.37
CA ALA A 183 -8.08 0.97 -18.22
C ALA A 183 -7.38 1.79 -19.31
N ARG A 184 -6.26 2.43 -18.97
CA ARG A 184 -5.44 3.16 -19.93
C ARG A 184 -4.86 2.24 -21.00
N ALA A 185 -4.25 1.13 -20.62
CA ALA A 185 -3.69 0.17 -21.56
C ALA A 185 -4.75 -0.39 -22.50
N TYR A 186 -5.95 -0.66 -21.99
CA TYR A 186 -7.08 -1.08 -22.81
C TYR A 186 -7.52 0.00 -23.81
N ALA A 187 -7.65 1.24 -23.36
CA ALA A 187 -8.00 2.37 -24.23
C ALA A 187 -6.94 2.60 -25.30
N ASP A 188 -5.66 2.49 -24.96
CA ASP A 188 -4.55 2.60 -25.91
C ASP A 188 -4.61 1.49 -26.97
N ALA A 189 -4.91 0.24 -26.56
CA ALA A 189 -5.09 -0.88 -27.48
C ALA A 189 -6.29 -0.68 -28.42
N CYS A 190 -7.42 -0.19 -27.89
CA CYS A 190 -8.59 0.15 -28.73
C CYS A 190 -8.27 1.27 -29.71
N SER A 191 -7.53 2.30 -29.28
CA SER A 191 -7.08 3.40 -30.14
C SER A 191 -6.15 2.91 -31.24
N ALA A 192 -5.17 2.07 -30.91
CA ALA A 192 -4.25 1.48 -31.88
C ALA A 192 -5.02 0.64 -32.93
N ASN A 193 -5.97 -0.16 -32.51
CA ASN A 193 -6.82 -0.94 -33.43
C ASN A 193 -7.62 -0.02 -34.39
N ALA A 194 -8.17 1.07 -33.87
CA ALA A 194 -8.88 2.04 -34.70
C ALA A 194 -7.92 2.71 -35.70
N GLN A 195 -6.71 3.04 -35.30
CA GLN A 195 -5.69 3.63 -36.18
C GLN A 195 -5.26 2.64 -37.28
N ILE A 196 -5.08 1.36 -36.95
CA ILE A 196 -4.79 0.31 -37.93
C ILE A 196 -5.92 0.24 -38.99
N ALA A 197 -7.17 0.21 -38.57
CA ALA A 197 -8.30 0.17 -39.47
C ALA A 197 -8.37 1.37 -40.40
N VAL A 198 -8.02 2.57 -39.93
CA VAL A 198 -7.91 3.77 -40.74
C VAL A 198 -6.76 3.70 -41.75
N ALA A 199 -5.60 3.23 -41.30
CA ALA A 199 -4.40 3.05 -42.12
C ALA A 199 -4.65 2.04 -43.26
N GLU A 200 -5.27 0.90 -42.98
CA GLU A 200 -5.65 -0.11 -43.99
C GLU A 200 -6.62 0.45 -45.04
N ARG A 201 -7.62 1.22 -44.58
CA ARG A 201 -8.56 1.89 -45.51
C ARG A 201 -7.85 2.90 -46.39
N THR A 202 -6.93 3.70 -45.81
CA THR A 202 -6.14 4.68 -46.55
C THR A 202 -5.22 4.02 -47.58
N LEU A 203 -4.58 2.89 -47.20
CA LEU A 203 -3.76 2.08 -48.08
C LEU A 203 -4.59 1.55 -49.28
N GLY A 204 -5.82 1.08 -49.02
CA GLY A 204 -6.75 0.67 -50.06
C GLY A 204 -7.05 1.80 -51.06
N LEU A 205 -7.29 3.02 -50.56
CA LEU A 205 -7.51 4.20 -51.41
C LEU A 205 -6.27 4.54 -52.23
N GLN A 206 -5.08 4.51 -51.67
CA GLN A 206 -3.83 4.80 -52.40
C GLN A 206 -3.54 3.76 -53.47
N ARG A 207 -3.82 2.46 -53.22
CA ARG A 207 -3.73 1.42 -54.26
C ARG A 207 -4.68 1.71 -55.44
N ASN A 208 -5.93 2.05 -55.17
CA ASN A 208 -6.91 2.39 -56.20
C ASN A 208 -6.50 3.63 -56.98
N THR A 209 -5.95 4.64 -56.30
CA THR A 209 -5.44 5.86 -56.95
C THR A 209 -4.27 5.54 -57.87
N ALA A 210 -3.29 4.74 -57.44
CA ALA A 210 -2.16 4.33 -58.28
C ALA A 210 -2.61 3.52 -59.48
N GLN A 211 -3.60 2.64 -59.34
CA GLN A 211 -4.17 1.85 -60.41
C GLN A 211 -4.94 2.72 -61.42
N LEU A 212 -5.75 3.65 -60.95
CA LEU A 212 -6.50 4.59 -61.77
C LEU A 212 -5.55 5.49 -62.60
N THR A 213 -4.51 6.05 -61.97
CA THR A 213 -3.51 6.87 -62.62
C THR A 213 -2.76 6.11 -63.72
N GLN A 214 -2.45 4.81 -63.47
CA GLN A 214 -1.88 3.95 -64.49
C GLN A 214 -2.85 3.72 -65.68
N THR A 215 -4.13 3.47 -65.38
CA THR A 215 -5.16 3.31 -66.45
C THR A 215 -5.34 4.56 -67.29
N LEU A 216 -5.28 5.74 -66.65
CA LEU A 216 -5.33 7.04 -67.37
C LEU A 216 -4.11 7.26 -68.27
N LEU A 217 -2.91 6.87 -67.84
CA LEU A 217 -1.71 6.91 -68.63
C LEU A 217 -1.83 6.00 -69.87
N ASP A 218 -2.25 4.75 -69.63
CA ASP A 218 -2.41 3.74 -70.69
C ASP A 218 -3.47 4.17 -71.76
N GLY A 219 -4.51 4.91 -71.29
CA GLY A 219 -5.51 5.52 -72.12
C GLY A 219 -5.09 6.86 -72.79
N GLY A 220 -3.88 7.33 -72.54
CA GLY A 220 -3.37 8.61 -73.12
C GLY A 220 -3.92 9.87 -72.44
N ALA A 221 -4.63 9.74 -71.33
CA ALA A 221 -5.23 10.85 -70.56
C ALA A 221 -4.46 11.28 -69.33
N GLY A 222 -3.32 10.61 -69.00
CA GLY A 222 -2.46 10.87 -67.87
C GLY A 222 -0.99 11.07 -68.26
N THR A 223 -0.16 11.40 -67.26
CA THR A 223 1.30 11.56 -67.44
C THR A 223 2.07 10.54 -66.65
N GLY A 224 3.32 10.21 -67.09
CA GLY A 224 4.22 9.34 -66.35
C GLY A 224 4.59 9.92 -64.96
N LEU A 225 4.56 11.25 -64.84
CA LEU A 225 4.79 11.93 -63.56
C LEU A 225 3.68 11.64 -62.54
N ASP A 226 2.41 11.63 -63.00
CA ASP A 226 1.25 11.34 -62.15
C ASP A 226 1.35 9.89 -61.60
N VAL A 227 1.73 8.94 -62.44
CA VAL A 227 1.93 7.54 -62.03
C VAL A 227 3.10 7.41 -61.03
N ALA A 228 4.23 8.09 -61.31
CA ALA A 228 5.37 8.05 -60.40
C ALA A 228 5.04 8.64 -59.02
N SER A 229 4.30 9.75 -58.99
CA SER A 229 3.82 10.41 -57.77
C SER A 229 2.84 9.52 -56.97
N ALA A 230 1.88 8.89 -57.67
CA ALA A 230 0.92 7.99 -57.02
C ALA A 230 1.59 6.73 -56.45
N ARG A 231 2.60 6.17 -57.14
CA ARG A 231 3.40 5.04 -56.63
C ARG A 231 4.25 5.45 -55.43
N ALA A 232 4.94 6.58 -55.45
CA ALA A 232 5.72 7.09 -54.33
C ALA A 232 4.84 7.31 -53.08
N ALA A 233 3.61 7.82 -53.24
CA ALA A 233 2.66 7.97 -52.14
C ALA A 233 2.22 6.62 -51.59
N LEU A 234 2.01 5.61 -52.41
CA LEU A 234 1.69 4.25 -52.00
C LEU A 234 2.86 3.61 -51.24
N ASP A 235 4.08 3.74 -51.75
CA ASP A 235 5.29 3.19 -51.10
C ASP A 235 5.56 3.85 -49.74
N ALA A 236 5.36 5.17 -49.64
CA ALA A 236 5.46 5.87 -48.34
C ALA A 236 4.43 5.38 -47.35
N MET A 237 3.19 5.06 -47.78
CA MET A 237 2.18 4.49 -46.89
C MET A 237 2.53 3.09 -46.43
N PHE A 238 3.10 2.25 -47.28
CA PHE A 238 3.63 0.95 -46.87
C PHE A 238 4.75 1.05 -45.82
N ALA A 239 5.68 1.97 -46.02
CA ALA A 239 6.76 2.22 -45.08
C ALA A 239 6.27 2.71 -43.71
N GLN A 240 5.13 3.44 -43.67
CA GLN A 240 4.53 3.93 -42.43
C GLN A 240 3.78 2.82 -41.65
N MET A 241 3.35 1.78 -42.34
CA MET A 241 2.62 0.64 -41.73
C MET A 241 3.53 -0.53 -41.31
N ALA A 242 4.77 -0.55 -41.76
CA ALA A 242 5.79 -1.55 -41.40
C ALA A 242 6.43 -1.28 -40.03
#